data_ce68d7de595f47ff2d3863d7c58da789
#
_entry.id   ce68d7de595f47ff2d3863d7c58da789
#
_cell.length_a   1.000
_cell.length_b   1.000
_cell.length_c   1.000
_cell.angle_alpha   90.00
_cell.angle_beta   90.00
_cell.angle_gamma   90.00
#
_symmetry.space_group_name_H-M   'P 1'
#
loop_
_entity.id
_entity.type
_entity.pdbx_description
1 polymer ?
#
loop_
_entity_poly.entity_id
_entity_poly.type
_entity_poly.pdbx_seq_one_letter_code
_entity_poly.pdbx_strand_id
1 'polypeptide(L)'
;MIADPILAAIPWDQAATMIDLEGRVPIIGTIRDCAMHFVLYKPHARDNARVVLTQPIHRIGRQTRTWLLEPEEIAQLAERLRREAN
;
A
#
# COMPACT_ATOMS: atom_id res chain seq x y z
N MET A 1 5.68 -20.82 2.34
CA MET A 1 6.04 -20.38 1.00
C MET A 1 5.66 -18.91 0.83
N ILE A 2 6.53 -18.13 0.27
CA ILE A 2 6.28 -16.70 0.06
C ILE A 2 5.54 -16.54 -1.27
N ALA A 3 4.40 -15.85 -1.23
CA ALA A 3 3.67 -15.54 -2.46
C ALA A 3 4.49 -14.58 -3.32
N ASP A 4 4.36 -14.69 -4.64
CA ASP A 4 5.02 -13.77 -5.55
C ASP A 4 4.52 -12.35 -5.31
N PRO A 5 5.41 -11.34 -5.32
CA PRO A 5 4.98 -9.97 -5.11
C PRO A 5 4.16 -9.46 -6.29
N ILE A 6 3.10 -8.72 -5.99
CA ILE A 6 2.27 -8.09 -7.01
C ILE A 6 2.99 -6.89 -7.61
N LEU A 7 3.76 -6.18 -6.78
CA LEU A 7 4.44 -4.95 -7.17
C LEU A 7 5.94 -5.19 -7.35
N ALA A 8 6.53 -4.45 -8.29
CA ALA A 8 7.96 -4.45 -8.52
C ALA A 8 8.69 -3.72 -7.37
N ALA A 9 9.83 -3.10 -7.65
CA ALA A 9 10.55 -2.32 -6.64
C ALA A 9 9.64 -1.22 -6.06
N ILE A 10 9.69 -1.04 -4.74
CA ILE A 10 8.81 -0.11 -4.05
C ILE A 10 9.56 1.19 -3.71
N PRO A 11 9.10 2.35 -4.20
CA PRO A 11 9.68 3.63 -3.82
C PRO A 11 9.11 4.06 -2.46
N TRP A 12 9.62 3.50 -1.39
CA TRP A 12 9.09 3.65 -0.03
C TRP A 12 8.92 5.10 0.41
N ASP A 13 9.77 6.01 -0.06
CA ASP A 13 9.74 7.40 0.35
C ASP A 13 8.94 8.30 -0.59
N GLN A 14 8.28 7.71 -1.59
CA GLN A 14 7.38 8.46 -2.46
C GLN A 14 6.16 8.93 -1.68
N ALA A 15 5.76 10.17 -1.93
CA ALA A 15 4.55 10.73 -1.32
C ALA A 15 3.31 9.92 -1.74
N ALA A 16 2.45 9.66 -0.77
CA ALA A 16 1.22 8.90 -0.98
C ALA A 16 0.18 9.31 0.03
N THR A 17 -1.09 9.04 -0.27
CA THR A 17 -2.20 9.31 0.63
C THR A 17 -3.06 8.07 0.77
N MET A 18 -3.26 7.62 2.01
CA MET A 18 -4.19 6.52 2.26
C MET A 18 -5.56 7.10 2.60
N ILE A 19 -6.55 6.73 1.80
CA ILE A 19 -7.93 7.16 1.97
C ILE A 19 -8.76 6.00 2.53
N ASP A 20 -9.85 6.36 3.19
CA ASP A 20 -10.82 5.40 3.72
C ASP A 20 -12.14 5.64 3.00
N LEU A 21 -12.65 4.60 2.33
CA LEU A 21 -13.90 4.70 1.59
C LEU A 21 -15.11 5.00 2.48
N GLU A 22 -14.98 4.81 3.79
CA GLU A 22 -16.01 5.17 4.76
C GLU A 22 -15.88 6.60 5.28
N GLY A 23 -14.91 7.37 4.77
CA GLY A 23 -14.83 8.79 5.04
C GLY A 23 -14.01 9.22 6.25
N ARG A 24 -13.12 8.36 6.76
CA ARG A 24 -12.19 8.76 7.81
C ARG A 24 -11.17 9.75 7.27
N VAL A 25 -10.49 10.45 8.20
CA VAL A 25 -9.45 11.41 7.83
C VAL A 25 -8.32 10.69 7.09
N PRO A 26 -7.91 11.21 5.91
CA PRO A 26 -6.82 10.60 5.14
C PRO A 26 -5.48 10.64 5.87
N ILE A 27 -4.64 9.65 5.60
CA ILE A 27 -3.26 9.61 6.07
C ILE A 27 -2.37 10.11 4.95
N ILE A 28 -1.75 11.26 5.15
CA ILE A 28 -0.87 11.88 4.16
C ILE A 28 0.58 11.68 4.60
N GLY A 29 1.40 11.08 3.73
CA GLY A 29 2.79 10.81 4.03
C GLY A 29 3.49 10.15 2.88
N THR A 30 4.22 9.07 3.16
CA THR A 30 4.91 8.26 2.16
C THR A 30 4.21 6.91 2.03
N ILE A 31 4.63 6.13 1.04
CA ILE A 31 4.14 4.74 0.89
C ILE A 31 4.45 3.97 2.18
N ARG A 32 5.65 4.16 2.76
CA ARG A 32 6.02 3.52 4.02
C ARG A 32 5.05 3.89 5.14
N ASP A 33 4.73 5.17 5.28
CA ASP A 33 3.80 5.64 6.32
C ASP A 33 2.43 5.00 6.16
N CYS A 34 1.92 4.95 4.94
CA CYS A 34 0.62 4.35 4.66
C CYS A 34 0.61 2.86 5.02
N ALA A 35 1.66 2.13 4.66
CA ALA A 35 1.76 0.70 4.98
C ALA A 35 1.81 0.47 6.50
N MET A 36 2.54 1.32 7.23
CA MET A 36 2.62 1.23 8.68
C MET A 36 1.28 1.51 9.35
N HIS A 37 0.54 2.49 8.88
CA HIS A 37 -0.79 2.77 9.40
C HIS A 37 -1.79 1.68 9.10
N PHE A 38 -1.67 1.08 7.91
CA PHE A 38 -2.59 0.01 7.48
C PHE A 38 -2.62 -1.16 8.47
N VAL A 39 -1.46 -1.55 9.00
CA VAL A 39 -1.40 -2.69 9.93
C VAL A 39 -2.10 -2.42 11.25
N LEU A 40 -2.33 -1.15 11.59
CA LEU A 40 -3.04 -0.77 12.81
C LEU A 40 -4.55 -0.83 12.65
N TYR A 41 -5.04 -0.99 11.43
CA TYR A 41 -6.47 -1.02 11.16
C TYR A 41 -7.03 -2.41 11.45
N LYS A 42 -8.30 -2.43 11.90
CA LYS A 42 -9.06 -3.67 12.01
C LYS A 42 -9.38 -4.20 10.61
N PRO A 43 -9.64 -5.51 10.45
CA PRO A 43 -9.89 -6.11 9.13
C PRO A 43 -10.95 -5.37 8.31
N HIS A 44 -12.06 -4.96 8.93
CA HIS A 44 -13.10 -4.21 8.24
C HIS A 44 -12.56 -2.89 7.66
N ALA A 45 -11.77 -2.16 8.45
CA ALA A 45 -11.21 -0.90 8.00
C ALA A 45 -10.17 -1.11 6.90
N ARG A 46 -9.42 -2.21 6.93
CA ARG A 46 -8.46 -2.54 5.89
C ARG A 46 -9.13 -2.73 4.54
N ASP A 47 -10.31 -3.35 4.52
CA ASP A 47 -11.04 -3.58 3.28
C ASP A 47 -11.46 -2.28 2.61
N ASN A 48 -11.58 -1.21 3.37
CA ASN A 48 -12.00 0.10 2.86
C ASN A 48 -10.82 1.05 2.61
N ALA A 49 -9.60 0.63 2.89
CA ALA A 49 -8.41 1.47 2.69
C ALA A 49 -7.93 1.40 1.24
N ARG A 50 -7.51 2.55 0.72
CA ARG A 50 -6.89 2.65 -0.61
C ARG A 50 -5.73 3.62 -0.50
N VAL A 51 -4.64 3.34 -1.22
CA VAL A 51 -3.49 4.26 -1.26
C VAL A 51 -3.42 4.90 -2.64
N VAL A 52 -3.48 6.23 -2.66
CA VAL A 52 -3.37 7.02 -3.88
C VAL A 52 -1.92 7.47 -4.01
N LEU A 53 -1.34 7.24 -5.18
CA LEU A 53 0.08 7.50 -5.45
C LEU A 53 0.25 8.79 -6.24
N THR A 54 1.41 9.44 -6.04
CA THR A 54 1.78 10.62 -6.82
C THR A 54 2.41 10.25 -8.15
N GLN A 55 2.99 9.04 -8.24
CA GLN A 55 3.52 8.49 -9.48
C GLN A 55 3.10 7.02 -9.58
N PRO A 56 2.78 6.53 -10.79
CA PRO A 56 2.29 5.18 -10.93
C PRO A 56 3.38 4.14 -10.65
N ILE A 57 2.97 3.01 -10.10
CA ILE A 57 3.85 1.88 -9.81
C ILE A 57 3.51 0.73 -10.75
N HIS A 58 4.54 0.08 -11.26
CA HIS A 58 4.37 -1.06 -12.15
C HIS A 58 3.98 -2.32 -11.37
N ARG A 59 2.91 -2.97 -11.80
CA ARG A 59 2.51 -4.27 -11.29
C ARG A 59 3.22 -5.37 -12.08
N ILE A 60 3.80 -6.33 -11.37
CA ILE A 60 4.51 -7.44 -12.00
C ILE A 60 3.54 -8.26 -12.87
N GLY A 61 3.96 -8.56 -14.10
CA GLY A 61 3.16 -9.34 -15.04
C GLY A 61 2.08 -8.56 -15.77
N ARG A 62 2.00 -7.24 -15.56
CA ARG A 62 1.04 -6.38 -16.24
C ARG A 62 1.76 -5.29 -17.00
N GLN A 63 1.18 -4.86 -18.12
CA GLN A 63 1.73 -3.79 -18.94
C GLN A 63 1.40 -2.41 -18.39
N THR A 64 0.32 -2.31 -17.63
CA THR A 64 -0.13 -1.03 -17.09
C THR A 64 0.41 -0.79 -15.70
N ARG A 65 0.55 0.48 -15.33
CA ARG A 65 0.93 0.91 -13.99
C ARG A 65 -0.33 1.28 -13.22
N THR A 66 -0.21 1.31 -11.89
CA THR A 66 -1.34 1.72 -11.06
C THR A 66 -1.04 2.98 -10.28
N TRP A 67 -2.05 3.85 -10.17
CA TRP A 67 -2.04 5.03 -9.32
C TRP A 67 -2.73 4.77 -7.98
N LEU A 68 -3.41 3.62 -7.87
CA LEU A 68 -4.21 3.28 -6.70
C LEU A 68 -3.86 1.88 -6.24
N LEU A 69 -3.55 1.75 -4.95
CA LEU A 69 -3.27 0.45 -4.35
C LEU A 69 -4.51 -0.08 -3.64
N GLU A 70 -4.86 -1.33 -3.95
CA GLU A 70 -5.95 -2.05 -3.31
C GLU A 70 -5.50 -2.63 -1.96
N PRO A 71 -6.43 -3.00 -1.07
CA PRO A 71 -6.05 -3.54 0.25
C PRO A 71 -5.08 -4.71 0.19
N GLU A 72 -5.23 -5.61 -0.76
CA GLU A 72 -4.33 -6.76 -0.92
C GLU A 72 -2.91 -6.29 -1.21
N GLU A 73 -2.75 -5.28 -2.05
CA GLU A 73 -1.45 -4.73 -2.39
C GLU A 73 -0.82 -4.00 -1.20
N ILE A 74 -1.64 -3.25 -0.45
CA ILE A 74 -1.17 -2.56 0.75
C ILE A 74 -0.71 -3.58 1.79
N ALA A 75 -1.45 -4.68 1.94
CA ALA A 75 -1.08 -5.74 2.86
C ALA A 75 0.27 -6.37 2.48
N GLN A 76 0.54 -6.54 1.20
CA GLN A 76 1.84 -7.03 0.74
C GLN A 76 2.97 -6.06 1.07
N LEU A 77 2.72 -4.77 0.91
CA LEU A 77 3.71 -3.74 1.26
C LEU A 77 4.00 -3.77 2.76
N ALA A 78 2.97 -3.87 3.57
CA ALA A 78 3.12 -3.95 5.02
C ALA A 78 3.92 -5.18 5.44
N GLU A 79 3.69 -6.31 4.78
CA GLU A 79 4.43 -7.54 5.04
C GLU A 79 5.91 -7.41 4.66
N ARG A 80 6.20 -6.80 3.52
CA ARG A 80 7.58 -6.53 3.11
C ARG A 80 8.29 -5.62 4.10
N LEU A 81 7.61 -4.57 4.54
CA LEU A 81 8.17 -3.61 5.48
C LEU A 81 8.50 -4.31 6.81
N ARG A 82 7.63 -5.18 7.27
CA ARG A 82 7.85 -5.97 8.49
C ARG A 82 9.09 -6.86 8.36
N ARG A 83 9.28 -7.50 7.21
CA ARG A 83 10.44 -8.35 6.97
C ARG A 83 11.73 -7.56 6.93
N GLU A 84 11.72 -6.39 6.29
CA GLU A 84 12.91 -5.55 6.18
C GLU A 84 13.31 -4.96 7.53
N ALA A 85 12.35 -4.81 8.46
CA ALA A 85 12.63 -4.28 9.80
C ALA A 85 13.28 -5.32 10.73
N ASN A 86 13.27 -6.58 10.34
CA ASN A 86 13.86 -7.65 11.16
C ASN A 86 15.24 -8.06 10.62
#